data_0864bd5c30178b848208473bd1d479f7
#
_entry.id   0864bd5c30178b848208473bd1d479f7
#
_cell.length_a   1.000
_cell.length_b   1.000
_cell.length_c   1.000
_cell.angle_alpha   90.00
_cell.angle_beta   90.00
_cell.angle_gamma   90.00
#
_symmetry.space_group_name_H-M   'P 1'
#
loop_
_entity.id
_entity.type
_entity.pdbx_description
1 polymer ?
#
loop_
_entity_poly.entity_id
_entity_poly.type
_entity_poly.pdbx_seq_one_letter_code
_entity_poly.pdbx_strand_id
1 'polypeptide(L)'
;MLSELAEATFGSGGFSCIYILLMELVGSKYRVMVGVAMNTFFALGQVTMGLIAWGVPNWRLLTLTLYVPQLLTIGCYWITMESVRWSMSKGRYTEAENVLKRVAKINGKQLSDKSLQLLKENAEEEREKKLLEKSEKVAEPWLIVLVFKHKRILLRCAVSPVWWITTTLIYYGLSINSVNLSGNRYLNYIAVCAIEIPGYWVAFFLMDKIGRKFVLIAAYWVCAACQIGYIFMPEDLFWAALFLYLVGKFSIAMVVSTIYVYTNELYPTKYRHSLFGFSSMMGRIGSIVAPLTPALGAAVWEQLPFALFAGFALVSGALVLLTPETLGSRLPDSMEQAADIGRNK
;
A
#
# COMPACT_ATOMS: atom_id res chain seq x y z
N MET A 1 -13.05 -14.28 -18.43
CA MET A 1 -13.57 -12.94 -18.04
C MET A 1 -14.52 -13.00 -16.84
N LEU A 2 -15.70 -13.68 -16.90
CA LEU A 2 -16.60 -13.72 -15.72
C LEU A 2 -15.99 -14.46 -14.52
N SER A 3 -15.26 -15.54 -14.74
CA SER A 3 -14.53 -16.27 -13.70
C SER A 3 -13.41 -15.43 -13.06
N GLU A 4 -12.68 -14.67 -13.87
CA GLU A 4 -11.62 -13.76 -13.39
C GLU A 4 -12.20 -12.57 -12.62
N LEU A 5 -13.37 -12.05 -13.05
CA LEU A 5 -14.09 -11.02 -12.32
C LEU A 5 -14.55 -11.54 -10.95
N ALA A 6 -15.09 -12.75 -10.90
CA ALA A 6 -15.50 -13.38 -9.64
C ALA A 6 -14.29 -13.61 -8.72
N GLU A 7 -13.19 -14.14 -9.24
CA GLU A 7 -11.93 -14.35 -8.51
C GLU A 7 -11.40 -13.02 -7.95
N ALA A 8 -11.29 -11.98 -8.77
CA ALA A 8 -10.84 -10.68 -8.33
C ALA A 8 -11.76 -10.06 -7.25
N THR A 9 -13.07 -10.27 -7.35
CA THR A 9 -14.06 -9.77 -6.38
C THR A 9 -13.87 -10.42 -5.01
N PHE A 10 -13.73 -11.74 -4.97
CA PHE A 10 -13.55 -12.48 -3.71
C PHE A 10 -12.11 -12.50 -3.21
N GLY A 11 -11.11 -12.53 -4.11
CA GLY A 11 -9.70 -12.62 -3.77
C GLY A 11 -9.06 -11.30 -3.33
N SER A 12 -9.57 -10.16 -3.79
CA SER A 12 -8.99 -8.84 -3.50
C SER A 12 -8.97 -8.48 -2.00
N GLY A 13 -9.90 -9.01 -1.22
CA GLY A 13 -9.95 -8.82 0.23
C GLY A 13 -8.84 -9.54 1.01
N GLY A 14 -8.31 -10.64 0.48
CA GLY A 14 -7.35 -11.49 1.16
C GLY A 14 -6.07 -10.75 1.55
N PHE A 15 -5.48 -9.98 0.63
CA PHE A 15 -4.28 -9.18 0.91
C PHE A 15 -4.51 -8.18 2.04
N SER A 16 -5.63 -7.46 2.01
CA SER A 16 -5.97 -6.47 3.03
C SER A 16 -6.21 -7.10 4.40
N CYS A 17 -6.90 -8.25 4.44
CA CYS A 17 -7.15 -8.97 5.69
C CYS A 17 -5.84 -9.48 6.32
N ILE A 18 -4.96 -10.09 5.53
CA ILE A 18 -3.65 -10.56 6.00
C ILE A 18 -2.80 -9.39 6.46
N TYR A 19 -2.79 -8.27 5.73
CA TYR A 19 -2.06 -7.07 6.11
C TYR A 19 -2.50 -6.55 7.48
N ILE A 20 -3.81 -6.41 7.70
CA ILE A 20 -4.37 -5.95 8.97
C ILE A 20 -4.02 -6.91 10.10
N LEU A 21 -4.20 -8.22 9.88
CA LEU A 21 -3.89 -9.25 10.86
C LEU A 21 -2.43 -9.20 11.30
N LEU A 22 -1.50 -9.10 10.35
CA LEU A 22 -0.07 -8.99 10.64
C LEU A 22 0.25 -7.71 11.42
N MET A 23 -0.36 -6.58 11.07
CA MET A 23 -0.18 -5.31 11.79
C MET A 23 -0.72 -5.35 13.22
N GLU A 24 -1.72 -6.18 13.51
CA GLU A 24 -2.28 -6.37 14.84
C GLU A 24 -1.48 -7.36 15.70
N LEU A 25 -0.86 -8.36 15.08
CA LEU A 25 -0.03 -9.36 15.78
C LEU A 25 1.36 -8.83 16.13
N VAL A 26 1.84 -7.80 15.44
CA VAL A 26 3.19 -7.27 15.62
C VAL A 26 3.19 -6.00 16.47
N GLY A 27 4.18 -5.88 17.35
CA GLY A 27 4.40 -4.68 18.18
C GLY A 27 4.64 -3.43 17.33
N SER A 28 4.27 -2.25 17.86
CA SER A 28 4.31 -0.97 17.15
C SER A 28 5.67 -0.66 16.51
N LYS A 29 6.77 -1.05 17.16
CA LYS A 29 8.14 -0.87 16.67
C LYS A 29 8.41 -1.57 15.32
N TYR A 30 7.76 -2.70 15.06
CA TYR A 30 8.05 -3.55 13.89
C TYR A 30 7.01 -3.42 12.77
N ARG A 31 5.95 -2.63 12.96
CA ARG A 31 4.85 -2.51 11.98
C ARG A 31 5.30 -2.06 10.60
N VAL A 32 6.16 -1.03 10.55
CA VAL A 32 6.64 -0.50 9.25
C VAL A 32 7.49 -1.56 8.55
N MET A 33 8.36 -2.25 9.28
CA MET A 33 9.17 -3.35 8.75
C MET A 33 8.30 -4.49 8.20
N VAL A 34 7.23 -4.86 8.88
CA VAL A 34 6.28 -5.88 8.41
C VAL A 34 5.58 -5.43 7.12
N GLY A 35 5.19 -4.16 7.02
CA GLY A 35 4.62 -3.61 5.80
C GLY A 35 5.57 -3.71 4.60
N VAL A 36 6.84 -3.36 4.80
CA VAL A 36 7.89 -3.48 3.77
C VAL A 36 8.15 -4.94 3.40
N ALA A 37 8.18 -5.84 4.39
CA ALA A 37 8.34 -7.27 4.15
C ALA A 37 7.17 -7.82 3.30
N MET A 38 5.94 -7.41 3.58
CA MET A 38 4.78 -7.82 2.76
C MET A 38 4.89 -7.36 1.32
N ASN A 39 5.29 -6.10 1.09
CA ASN A 39 5.55 -5.60 -0.27
C ASN A 39 6.69 -6.38 -0.96
N THR A 40 7.72 -6.77 -0.21
CA THR A 40 8.81 -7.60 -0.71
C THR A 40 8.29 -8.98 -1.15
N PHE A 41 7.46 -9.65 -0.35
CA PHE A 41 6.85 -10.92 -0.74
C PHE A 41 5.90 -10.77 -1.93
N PHE A 42 5.20 -9.66 -2.04
CA PHE A 42 4.38 -9.36 -3.22
C PHE A 42 5.25 -9.27 -4.49
N ALA A 43 6.36 -8.53 -4.44
CA ALA A 43 7.30 -8.44 -5.57
C ALA A 43 7.97 -9.78 -5.89
N LEU A 44 8.33 -10.58 -4.88
CA LEU A 44 8.84 -11.95 -5.07
C LEU A 44 7.80 -12.83 -5.76
N GLY A 45 6.52 -12.70 -5.43
CA GLY A 45 5.42 -13.38 -6.11
C GLY A 45 5.36 -13.01 -7.60
N GLN A 46 5.50 -11.74 -7.94
CA GLN A 46 5.55 -11.28 -9.33
C GLN A 46 6.78 -11.85 -10.09
N VAL A 47 7.95 -11.83 -9.45
CA VAL A 47 9.18 -12.44 -10.03
C VAL A 47 8.97 -13.93 -10.27
N THR A 48 8.43 -14.65 -9.29
CA THR A 48 8.13 -16.09 -9.40
C THR A 48 7.13 -16.36 -10.53
N MET A 49 6.08 -15.54 -10.66
CA MET A 49 5.13 -15.61 -11.75
C MET A 49 5.83 -15.45 -13.12
N GLY A 50 6.74 -14.48 -13.24
CA GLY A 50 7.52 -14.26 -14.46
C GLY A 50 8.41 -15.45 -14.83
N LEU A 51 9.08 -16.07 -13.84
CA LEU A 51 9.89 -17.27 -14.01
C LEU A 51 9.06 -18.48 -14.44
N ILE A 52 7.90 -18.69 -13.82
CA ILE A 52 6.99 -19.78 -14.19
C ILE A 52 6.46 -19.56 -15.62
N ALA A 53 6.06 -18.32 -15.96
CA ALA A 53 5.58 -17.98 -17.30
C ALA A 53 6.66 -18.19 -18.37
N TRP A 54 7.93 -17.99 -18.03
CA TRP A 54 9.04 -18.27 -18.95
C TRP A 54 9.20 -19.77 -19.21
N GLY A 55 9.05 -20.61 -18.18
CA GLY A 55 9.12 -22.08 -18.30
C GLY A 55 7.85 -22.72 -18.89
N VAL A 56 6.68 -22.06 -18.74
CA VAL A 56 5.38 -22.59 -19.15
C VAL A 56 4.65 -21.57 -20.02
N PRO A 57 4.99 -21.47 -21.32
CA PRO A 57 4.45 -20.43 -22.21
C PRO A 57 2.97 -20.65 -22.58
N ASN A 58 2.40 -21.84 -22.33
CA ASN A 58 0.98 -22.12 -22.57
C ASN A 58 0.12 -21.52 -21.45
N TRP A 59 -0.76 -20.57 -21.79
CA TRP A 59 -1.56 -19.83 -20.82
C TRP A 59 -2.47 -20.74 -19.95
N ARG A 60 -3.00 -21.87 -20.49
CA ARG A 60 -3.85 -22.80 -19.74
C ARG A 60 -3.03 -23.54 -18.65
N LEU A 61 -1.84 -24.04 -19.03
CA LEU A 61 -0.93 -24.69 -18.10
C LEU A 61 -0.40 -23.69 -17.08
N LEU A 62 -0.07 -22.47 -17.48
CA LEU A 62 0.34 -21.41 -16.60
C LEU A 62 -0.73 -21.12 -15.54
N THR A 63 -1.99 -20.97 -15.95
CA THR A 63 -3.11 -20.77 -15.04
C THR A 63 -3.21 -21.92 -14.04
N LEU A 64 -3.18 -23.18 -14.49
CA LEU A 64 -3.20 -24.32 -13.57
C LEU A 64 -2.02 -24.33 -12.61
N THR A 65 -0.80 -24.05 -13.09
CA THR A 65 0.41 -24.01 -12.27
C THR A 65 0.35 -22.95 -11.19
N LEU A 66 -0.31 -21.83 -11.43
CA LEU A 66 -0.48 -20.75 -10.46
C LEU A 66 -1.63 -21.02 -9.47
N TYR A 67 -2.78 -21.52 -9.95
CA TYR A 67 -3.96 -21.67 -9.10
C TYR A 67 -3.96 -22.98 -8.27
N VAL A 68 -3.36 -24.07 -8.75
CA VAL A 68 -3.31 -25.31 -7.98
C VAL A 68 -2.58 -25.14 -6.64
N PRO A 69 -1.37 -24.56 -6.58
CA PRO A 69 -0.73 -24.27 -5.29
C PRO A 69 -1.53 -23.31 -4.40
N GLN A 70 -2.31 -22.42 -4.99
CA GLN A 70 -3.15 -21.49 -4.23
C GLN A 70 -4.22 -22.21 -3.41
N LEU A 71 -4.65 -23.42 -3.80
CA LEU A 71 -5.55 -24.23 -2.99
C LEU A 71 -4.96 -24.58 -1.61
N LEU A 72 -3.64 -24.60 -1.48
CA LEU A 72 -2.97 -24.80 -0.19
C LEU A 72 -3.27 -23.66 0.80
N THR A 73 -3.64 -22.47 0.31
CA THR A 73 -4.03 -21.35 1.17
C THR A 73 -5.30 -21.64 1.98
N ILE A 74 -6.15 -22.58 1.52
CA ILE A 74 -7.29 -23.07 2.28
C ILE A 74 -6.82 -23.68 3.62
N GLY A 75 -5.67 -24.35 3.62
CA GLY A 75 -5.03 -24.90 4.83
C GLY A 75 -4.64 -23.81 5.84
N CYS A 76 -4.37 -22.59 5.39
CA CYS A 76 -4.04 -21.46 6.28
C CYS A 76 -5.20 -21.11 7.23
N TYR A 77 -6.45 -21.43 6.86
CA TYR A 77 -7.62 -21.22 7.73
C TYR A 77 -7.48 -21.89 9.10
N TRP A 78 -6.90 -23.09 9.14
CA TRP A 78 -6.71 -23.85 10.40
C TRP A 78 -5.42 -23.47 11.14
N ILE A 79 -4.46 -22.85 10.46
CA ILE A 79 -3.15 -22.50 11.02
C ILE A 79 -3.15 -21.09 11.55
N THR A 80 -3.87 -20.17 10.85
CA THR A 80 -3.89 -18.75 11.18
C THR A 80 -4.68 -18.50 12.45
N MET A 81 -4.06 -17.73 13.36
CA MET A 81 -4.70 -17.30 14.60
C MET A 81 -5.48 -16.01 14.36
N GLU A 82 -6.60 -15.87 15.07
CA GLU A 82 -7.38 -14.63 15.04
C GLU A 82 -6.63 -13.48 15.75
N SER A 83 -6.96 -12.24 15.40
CA SER A 83 -6.39 -11.09 16.05
C SER A 83 -6.78 -11.01 17.53
N VAL A 84 -5.78 -10.80 18.39
CA VAL A 84 -6.00 -10.56 19.82
C VAL A 84 -6.90 -9.32 20.03
N ARG A 85 -6.66 -8.25 19.27
CA ARG A 85 -7.44 -7.01 19.36
C ARG A 85 -8.89 -7.22 18.94
N TRP A 86 -9.10 -7.96 17.86
CA TRP A 86 -10.45 -8.28 17.40
C TRP A 86 -11.20 -9.16 18.41
N SER A 87 -10.56 -10.23 18.93
CA SER A 87 -11.15 -11.10 19.95
C SER A 87 -11.54 -10.30 21.20
N MET A 88 -10.68 -9.38 21.65
CA MET A 88 -11.00 -8.48 22.78
C MET A 88 -12.16 -7.54 22.47
N SER A 89 -12.18 -6.92 21.29
CA SER A 89 -13.27 -6.01 20.89
C SER A 89 -14.64 -6.68 20.84
N LYS A 90 -14.65 -8.01 20.64
CA LYS A 90 -15.87 -8.85 20.67
C LYS A 90 -16.17 -9.47 22.03
N GLY A 91 -15.35 -9.20 23.05
CA GLY A 91 -15.52 -9.77 24.40
C GLY A 91 -15.10 -11.24 24.52
N ARG A 92 -14.34 -11.78 23.56
CA ARG A 92 -13.85 -13.15 23.53
C ARG A 92 -12.50 -13.29 24.23
N TYR A 93 -12.47 -12.98 25.53
CA TYR A 93 -11.20 -12.86 26.29
C TYR A 93 -10.43 -14.18 26.39
N THR A 94 -11.11 -15.30 26.51
CA THR A 94 -10.46 -16.64 26.55
C THR A 94 -9.74 -16.98 25.25
N GLU A 95 -10.30 -16.61 24.11
CA GLU A 95 -9.65 -16.79 22.81
C GLU A 95 -8.40 -15.89 22.71
N ALA A 96 -8.52 -14.61 23.10
CA ALA A 96 -7.40 -13.67 23.11
C ALA A 96 -6.26 -14.14 24.03
N GLU A 97 -6.57 -14.66 25.22
CA GLU A 97 -5.60 -15.24 26.15
C GLU A 97 -4.89 -16.45 25.55
N ASN A 98 -5.63 -17.37 24.90
CA ASN A 98 -5.06 -18.53 24.24
C ASN A 98 -4.10 -18.16 23.10
N VAL A 99 -4.45 -17.15 22.30
CA VAL A 99 -3.57 -16.63 21.25
C VAL A 99 -2.29 -16.07 21.86
N LEU A 100 -2.39 -15.25 22.91
CA LEU A 100 -1.22 -14.68 23.60
C LEU A 100 -0.32 -15.74 24.21
N LYS A 101 -0.88 -16.77 24.86
CA LYS A 101 -0.14 -17.90 25.41
C LYS A 101 0.60 -18.66 24.31
N ARG A 102 -0.05 -18.87 23.15
CA ARG A 102 0.57 -19.53 22.01
C ARG A 102 1.72 -18.71 21.43
N VAL A 103 1.53 -17.38 21.27
CA VAL A 103 2.58 -16.45 20.82
C VAL A 103 3.77 -16.43 21.81
N ALA A 104 3.49 -16.37 23.10
CA ALA A 104 4.53 -16.40 24.13
C ALA A 104 5.33 -17.71 24.07
N LYS A 105 4.66 -18.85 23.94
CA LYS A 105 5.29 -20.17 23.81
C LYS A 105 6.21 -20.25 22.58
N ILE A 106 5.76 -19.73 21.42
CA ILE A 106 6.56 -19.71 20.18
C ILE A 106 7.81 -18.84 20.37
N ASN A 107 7.68 -17.72 21.10
CA ASN A 107 8.79 -16.81 21.38
C ASN A 107 9.68 -17.24 22.57
N GLY A 108 9.45 -18.41 23.14
CA GLY A 108 10.20 -18.92 24.31
C GLY A 108 10.02 -18.10 25.58
N LYS A 109 8.92 -17.33 25.68
CA LYS A 109 8.58 -16.48 26.83
C LYS A 109 7.34 -17.01 27.55
N GLN A 110 7.26 -16.72 28.85
CA GLN A 110 6.04 -16.97 29.65
C GLN A 110 5.30 -15.65 29.83
N LEU A 111 3.98 -15.67 29.69
CA LEU A 111 3.14 -14.53 30.03
C LEU A 111 3.07 -14.43 31.56
N SER A 112 3.38 -13.22 32.06
CA SER A 112 3.20 -12.92 33.48
C SER A 112 1.71 -12.78 33.79
N ASP A 113 1.28 -13.30 34.97
CA ASP A 113 -0.09 -13.15 35.46
C ASP A 113 -0.52 -11.69 35.56
N LYS A 114 0.43 -10.80 35.89
CA LYS A 114 0.23 -9.35 35.87
C LYS A 114 -0.16 -8.81 34.49
N SER A 115 0.45 -9.34 33.43
CA SER A 115 0.13 -8.92 32.05
C SER A 115 -1.26 -9.41 31.63
N LEU A 116 -1.67 -10.59 32.09
CA LEU A 116 -3.02 -11.12 31.85
C LEU A 116 -4.09 -10.32 32.60
N GLN A 117 -3.77 -9.91 33.84
CA GLN A 117 -4.67 -9.09 34.64
C GLN A 117 -4.85 -7.69 34.04
N LEU A 118 -3.77 -7.01 33.64
CA LEU A 118 -3.81 -5.74 32.93
C LEU A 118 -4.61 -5.82 31.63
N LEU A 119 -4.52 -6.95 30.92
CA LEU A 119 -5.28 -7.18 29.70
C LEU A 119 -6.79 -7.21 29.97
N LYS A 120 -7.21 -7.86 31.05
CA LYS A 120 -8.62 -7.93 31.48
C LYS A 120 -9.13 -6.57 31.92
N GLU A 121 -8.37 -5.86 32.75
CA GLU A 121 -8.69 -4.50 33.22
C GLU A 121 -8.86 -3.52 32.04
N ASN A 122 -7.91 -3.47 31.12
CA ASN A 122 -8.01 -2.62 29.93
C ASN A 122 -9.21 -2.99 29.02
N ALA A 123 -9.57 -4.26 28.96
CA ALA A 123 -10.69 -4.74 28.17
C ALA A 123 -12.04 -4.33 28.80
N GLU A 124 -12.14 -4.33 30.13
CA GLU A 124 -13.31 -3.87 30.86
C GLU A 124 -13.48 -2.36 30.74
N GLU A 125 -12.39 -1.59 30.87
CA GLU A 125 -12.40 -0.14 30.64
C GLU A 125 -12.84 0.24 29.22
N GLU A 126 -12.34 -0.47 28.20
CA GLU A 126 -12.78 -0.24 26.80
C GLU A 126 -14.25 -0.56 26.60
N ARG A 127 -14.75 -1.60 27.28
CA ARG A 127 -16.16 -1.97 27.23
C ARG A 127 -17.04 -0.92 27.89
N GLU A 128 -16.65 -0.43 29.06
CA GLU A 128 -17.35 0.65 29.76
C GLU A 128 -17.35 1.95 28.94
N LYS A 129 -16.21 2.36 28.38
CA LYS A 129 -16.13 3.51 27.48
C LYS A 129 -17.06 3.38 26.28
N LYS A 130 -17.11 2.22 25.64
CA LYS A 130 -18.03 1.96 24.51
C LYS A 130 -19.50 1.98 24.92
N LEU A 131 -19.83 1.58 26.15
CA LEU A 131 -21.19 1.65 26.70
C LEU A 131 -21.58 3.11 27.00
N LEU A 132 -20.66 3.89 27.56
CA LEU A 132 -20.85 5.33 27.83
C LEU A 132 -21.00 6.11 26.50
N GLU A 133 -20.15 5.88 25.52
CA GLU A 133 -20.25 6.49 24.19
C GLU A 133 -21.55 6.12 23.46
N LYS A 134 -22.11 4.93 23.71
CA LYS A 134 -23.43 4.55 23.19
C LYS A 134 -24.58 5.24 23.91
N SER A 135 -24.42 5.56 25.19
CA SER A 135 -25.43 6.27 25.97
C SER A 135 -25.42 7.79 25.71
N GLU A 136 -24.25 8.35 25.42
CA GLU A 136 -24.05 9.76 25.05
C GLU A 136 -24.14 9.96 23.51
N LYS A 137 -25.14 9.40 22.86
CA LYS A 137 -25.37 9.67 21.41
C LYS A 137 -25.72 11.15 21.19
N VAL A 138 -24.74 12.03 21.28
CA VAL A 138 -24.75 13.29 20.55
C VAL A 138 -24.66 12.93 19.08
N ALA A 139 -25.64 13.31 18.29
CA ALA A 139 -25.68 13.06 16.85
C ALA A 139 -24.43 13.71 16.21
N GLU A 140 -23.38 12.91 16.00
CA GLU A 140 -22.18 13.43 15.36
C GLU A 140 -22.50 13.87 13.93
N PRO A 141 -22.03 15.06 13.52
CA PRO A 141 -22.22 15.50 12.14
C PRO A 141 -21.58 14.50 11.18
N TRP A 142 -22.21 14.30 10.04
CA TRP A 142 -21.72 13.38 9.01
C TRP A 142 -20.27 13.72 8.64
N LEU A 143 -19.45 12.69 8.42
CA LEU A 143 -18.03 12.85 8.07
C LEU A 143 -17.80 13.85 6.94
N ILE A 144 -18.66 13.84 5.91
CA ILE A 144 -18.61 14.77 4.79
C ILE A 144 -18.69 16.22 5.29
N VAL A 145 -19.65 16.53 6.16
CA VAL A 145 -19.84 17.88 6.74
C VAL A 145 -18.60 18.30 7.53
N LEU A 146 -18.02 17.39 8.31
CA LEU A 146 -16.79 17.66 9.07
C LEU A 146 -15.61 17.96 8.16
N VAL A 147 -15.45 17.22 7.05
CA VAL A 147 -14.39 17.47 6.07
C VAL A 147 -14.54 18.85 5.44
N PHE A 148 -15.77 19.24 5.03
CA PHE A 148 -16.02 20.58 4.45
C PHE A 148 -15.81 21.72 5.45
N LYS A 149 -16.06 21.49 6.75
CA LYS A 149 -15.82 22.48 7.80
C LYS A 149 -14.32 22.80 7.96
N HIS A 150 -13.43 21.82 7.72
CA HIS A 150 -11.99 21.97 7.90
C HIS A 150 -11.27 22.08 6.54
N LYS A 151 -11.07 23.30 6.03
CA LYS A 151 -10.48 23.57 4.70
C LYS A 151 -9.17 22.82 4.43
N ARG A 152 -8.32 22.61 5.44
CA ARG A 152 -7.05 21.88 5.29
C ARG A 152 -7.26 20.37 5.09
N ILE A 153 -8.24 19.80 5.78
CA ILE A 153 -8.62 18.40 5.59
C ILE A 153 -9.27 18.22 4.22
N LEU A 154 -10.14 19.17 3.83
CA LEU A 154 -10.74 19.19 2.50
C LEU A 154 -9.68 19.22 1.40
N LEU A 155 -8.65 20.06 1.54
CA LEU A 155 -7.53 20.10 0.59
C LEU A 155 -6.81 18.74 0.51
N ARG A 156 -6.54 18.10 1.67
CA ARG A 156 -5.92 16.76 1.68
C ARG A 156 -6.80 15.70 1.03
N CYS A 157 -8.10 15.75 1.28
CA CYS A 157 -9.08 14.85 0.65
C CYS A 157 -9.25 15.10 -0.86
N ALA A 158 -8.99 16.32 -1.34
CA ALA A 158 -9.01 16.64 -2.77
C ALA A 158 -7.72 16.21 -3.49
N VAL A 159 -6.57 16.37 -2.83
CA VAL A 159 -5.25 16.10 -3.40
C VAL A 159 -4.87 14.63 -3.31
N SER A 160 -5.20 13.95 -2.20
CA SER A 160 -4.79 12.56 -2.00
C SER A 160 -5.29 11.58 -3.08
N PRO A 161 -6.51 11.67 -3.62
CA PRO A 161 -6.93 10.83 -4.73
C PRO A 161 -6.03 10.95 -5.95
N VAL A 162 -5.54 12.13 -6.26
CA VAL A 162 -4.71 12.35 -7.45
C VAL A 162 -3.40 11.59 -7.36
N TRP A 163 -2.68 11.69 -6.23
CA TRP A 163 -1.43 10.93 -6.09
C TRP A 163 -1.68 9.42 -5.97
N TRP A 164 -2.81 8.96 -5.40
CA TRP A 164 -3.17 7.55 -5.39
C TRP A 164 -3.45 7.01 -6.79
N ILE A 165 -4.23 7.76 -7.62
CA ILE A 165 -4.48 7.42 -9.03
C ILE A 165 -3.16 7.36 -9.79
N THR A 166 -2.31 8.37 -9.64
CA THR A 166 -1.00 8.43 -10.29
C THR A 166 -0.11 7.25 -9.91
N THR A 167 -0.04 6.94 -8.60
CA THR A 167 0.78 5.82 -8.11
C THR A 167 0.37 4.51 -8.76
N THR A 168 -0.92 4.18 -8.73
CA THR A 168 -1.40 2.92 -9.28
C THR A 168 -1.32 2.88 -10.80
N LEU A 169 -1.60 4.00 -11.47
CA LEU A 169 -1.45 4.11 -12.92
C LEU A 169 -0.01 3.83 -13.38
N ILE A 170 0.97 4.49 -12.76
CA ILE A 170 2.38 4.34 -13.15
C ILE A 170 2.91 2.97 -12.71
N TYR A 171 2.58 2.52 -11.49
CA TYR A 171 3.06 1.24 -10.96
C TYR A 171 2.65 0.06 -11.84
N TYR A 172 1.35 -0.04 -12.16
CA TYR A 172 0.84 -1.09 -13.04
C TYR A 172 1.17 -0.80 -14.50
N GLY A 173 1.14 0.45 -14.92
CA GLY A 173 1.48 0.85 -16.28
C GLY A 173 2.90 0.44 -16.67
N LEU A 174 3.89 0.69 -15.83
CA LEU A 174 5.27 0.23 -16.07
C LEU A 174 5.40 -1.30 -16.03
N SER A 175 4.67 -2.00 -15.14
CA SER A 175 4.69 -3.47 -15.15
C SER A 175 4.13 -4.05 -16.44
N ILE A 176 3.02 -3.50 -16.94
CA ILE A 176 2.35 -3.97 -18.16
C ILE A 176 3.17 -3.61 -19.41
N ASN A 177 3.71 -2.39 -19.49
CA ASN A 177 4.52 -1.97 -20.64
C ASN A 177 5.90 -2.63 -20.68
N SER A 178 6.38 -3.27 -19.62
CA SER A 178 7.69 -3.93 -19.56
C SER A 178 7.87 -5.04 -20.60
N VAL A 179 6.77 -5.69 -21.00
CA VAL A 179 6.80 -6.76 -22.01
C VAL A 179 7.01 -6.24 -23.43
N ASN A 180 6.81 -4.93 -23.65
CA ASN A 180 7.01 -4.25 -24.93
C ASN A 180 8.44 -3.71 -25.10
N LEU A 181 9.27 -3.78 -24.05
CA LEU A 181 10.67 -3.41 -24.12
C LEU A 181 11.43 -4.36 -25.05
N SER A 182 12.43 -3.84 -25.76
CA SER A 182 13.32 -4.64 -26.62
C SER A 182 13.96 -5.78 -25.83
N GLY A 183 14.20 -6.93 -26.50
CA GLY A 183 14.80 -8.10 -25.86
C GLY A 183 13.82 -9.17 -25.39
N ASN A 184 14.20 -9.92 -24.36
CA ASN A 184 13.37 -11.00 -23.83
C ASN A 184 12.30 -10.45 -22.86
N ARG A 185 11.03 -10.53 -23.27
CA ARG A 185 9.88 -10.03 -22.51
C ARG A 185 9.79 -10.60 -21.09
N TYR A 186 10.17 -11.85 -20.88
CA TYR A 186 10.13 -12.46 -19.53
C TYR A 186 11.21 -11.89 -18.63
N LEU A 187 12.44 -11.75 -19.14
CA LEU A 187 13.54 -11.14 -18.39
C LEU A 187 13.26 -9.67 -18.06
N ASN A 188 12.69 -8.92 -19.00
CA ASN A 188 12.30 -7.53 -18.76
C ASN A 188 11.27 -7.44 -17.63
N TYR A 189 10.22 -8.26 -17.67
CA TYR A 189 9.22 -8.30 -16.61
C TYR A 189 9.83 -8.69 -15.26
N ILE A 190 10.65 -9.73 -15.22
CA ILE A 190 11.33 -10.18 -13.99
C ILE A 190 12.22 -9.07 -13.42
N ALA A 191 13.02 -8.40 -14.27
CA ALA A 191 13.89 -7.31 -13.84
C ALA A 191 13.08 -6.13 -13.28
N VAL A 192 11.97 -5.76 -13.92
CA VAL A 192 11.07 -4.70 -13.51
C VAL A 192 10.38 -5.02 -12.17
N CYS A 193 10.03 -6.27 -11.91
CA CYS A 193 9.48 -6.69 -10.62
C CYS A 193 10.56 -6.82 -9.54
N ALA A 194 11.74 -7.30 -9.87
CA ALA A 194 12.84 -7.47 -8.93
C ALA A 194 13.36 -6.14 -8.37
N ILE A 195 13.42 -5.09 -9.21
CA ILE A 195 13.90 -3.76 -8.81
C ILE A 195 12.96 -3.08 -7.78
N GLU A 196 11.72 -3.54 -7.63
CA GLU A 196 10.80 -3.05 -6.62
C GLU A 196 11.30 -3.34 -5.20
N ILE A 197 11.94 -4.50 -5.01
CA ILE A 197 12.41 -4.95 -3.69
C ILE A 197 13.36 -3.93 -3.06
N PRO A 198 14.50 -3.57 -3.68
CA PRO A 198 15.35 -2.52 -3.12
C PRO A 198 14.63 -1.17 -3.02
N GLY A 199 13.66 -0.86 -3.88
CA GLY A 199 12.87 0.35 -3.79
C GLY A 199 12.08 0.45 -2.49
N TYR A 200 11.43 -0.62 -2.06
CA TYR A 200 10.69 -0.65 -0.80
C TYR A 200 11.61 -0.48 0.42
N TRP A 201 12.77 -1.12 0.43
CA TRP A 201 13.73 -1.01 1.52
C TRP A 201 14.39 0.37 1.59
N VAL A 202 14.76 0.95 0.44
CA VAL A 202 15.31 2.30 0.40
C VAL A 202 14.28 3.32 0.89
N ALA A 203 13.01 3.20 0.47
CA ALA A 203 11.95 4.05 1.00
C ALA A 203 11.83 3.94 2.53
N PHE A 204 11.87 2.73 3.07
CA PHE A 204 11.82 2.49 4.51
C PHE A 204 12.91 3.26 5.27
N PHE A 205 14.17 3.16 4.83
CA PHE A 205 15.28 3.85 5.49
C PHE A 205 15.24 5.37 5.29
N LEU A 206 14.80 5.83 4.13
CA LEU A 206 14.74 7.26 3.83
C LEU A 206 13.60 7.98 4.54
N MET A 207 12.43 7.34 4.66
CA MET A 207 11.27 7.94 5.34
C MET A 207 11.58 8.39 6.76
N ASP A 208 12.37 7.62 7.50
CA ASP A 208 12.72 7.94 8.89
C ASP A 208 13.83 8.97 9.00
N LYS A 209 14.65 9.16 7.95
CA LYS A 209 15.76 10.11 7.94
C LYS A 209 15.40 11.50 7.41
N ILE A 210 14.74 11.55 6.26
CA ILE A 210 14.48 12.81 5.53
C ILE A 210 13.02 13.22 5.51
N GLY A 211 12.10 12.35 5.98
CA GLY A 211 10.68 12.63 6.05
C GLY A 211 9.88 12.00 4.92
N ARG A 212 8.58 11.81 5.19
CA ARG A 212 7.65 11.13 4.27
C ARG A 212 7.35 11.98 3.03
N LYS A 213 7.08 13.26 3.25
CA LYS A 213 6.78 14.23 2.20
C LYS A 213 7.92 14.36 1.19
N PHE A 214 9.15 14.51 1.67
CA PHE A 214 10.32 14.69 0.79
C PHE A 214 10.64 13.43 0.01
N VAL A 215 10.51 12.24 0.62
CA VAL A 215 10.67 10.96 -0.10
C VAL A 215 9.65 10.84 -1.23
N LEU A 216 8.38 11.18 -0.97
CA LEU A 216 7.32 11.14 -2.00
C LEU A 216 7.62 12.08 -3.16
N ILE A 217 7.96 13.35 -2.88
CA ILE A 217 8.25 14.35 -3.91
C ILE A 217 9.45 13.92 -4.75
N ALA A 218 10.55 13.54 -4.10
CA ALA A 218 11.77 13.10 -4.77
C ALA A 218 11.51 11.87 -5.66
N ALA A 219 10.80 10.87 -5.12
CA ALA A 219 10.50 9.65 -5.86
C ALA A 219 9.59 9.90 -7.07
N TYR A 220 8.56 10.75 -6.95
CA TYR A 220 7.73 11.13 -8.10
C TYR A 220 8.53 11.88 -9.17
N TRP A 221 9.36 12.84 -8.78
CA TRP A 221 10.10 13.66 -9.74
C TRP A 221 11.25 12.87 -10.40
N VAL A 222 11.92 11.98 -9.66
CA VAL A 222 12.90 11.06 -10.26
C VAL A 222 12.19 10.11 -11.24
N CYS A 223 11.02 9.57 -10.88
CA CYS A 223 10.23 8.78 -11.80
C CYS A 223 9.89 9.57 -13.07
N ALA A 224 9.40 10.81 -12.93
CA ALA A 224 9.08 11.67 -14.06
C ALA A 224 10.31 11.95 -14.96
N ALA A 225 11.44 12.28 -14.35
CA ALA A 225 12.68 12.54 -15.09
C ALA A 225 13.13 11.29 -15.86
N CYS A 226 13.03 10.11 -15.26
CA CYS A 226 13.35 8.84 -15.94
C CYS A 226 12.41 8.56 -17.11
N GLN A 227 11.09 8.81 -16.96
CA GLN A 227 10.14 8.62 -18.06
C GLN A 227 10.38 9.62 -19.19
N ILE A 228 10.68 10.88 -18.89
CA ILE A 228 11.05 11.88 -19.90
C ILE A 228 12.35 11.46 -20.60
N GLY A 229 13.36 11.06 -19.83
CA GLY A 229 14.63 10.56 -20.40
C GLY A 229 14.43 9.35 -21.31
N TYR A 230 13.53 8.43 -20.96
CA TYR A 230 13.20 7.26 -21.75
C TYR A 230 12.58 7.63 -23.12
N ILE A 231 11.73 8.67 -23.17
CA ILE A 231 11.10 9.15 -24.41
C ILE A 231 12.15 9.61 -25.45
N PHE A 232 13.22 10.26 -24.99
CA PHE A 232 14.27 10.79 -25.86
C PHE A 232 15.44 9.83 -26.08
N MET A 233 15.34 8.57 -25.55
CA MET A 233 16.43 7.62 -25.68
C MET A 233 16.50 7.03 -27.09
N PRO A 234 17.67 7.06 -27.76
CA PRO A 234 17.87 6.40 -29.04
C PRO A 234 17.69 4.88 -28.93
N GLU A 235 17.14 4.26 -29.98
CA GLU A 235 16.88 2.81 -30.02
C GLU A 235 18.18 1.97 -29.90
N ASP A 236 19.31 2.51 -30.32
CA ASP A 236 20.62 1.84 -30.25
C ASP A 236 21.14 1.67 -28.81
N LEU A 237 20.62 2.46 -27.85
CA LEU A 237 21.06 2.47 -26.45
C LEU A 237 20.18 1.64 -25.56
N PHE A 238 19.91 0.38 -25.88
CA PHE A 238 19.04 -0.53 -25.13
C PHE A 238 19.33 -0.55 -23.63
N TRP A 239 20.59 -0.67 -23.22
CA TRP A 239 20.94 -0.75 -21.78
C TRP A 239 20.67 0.54 -21.02
N ALA A 240 20.84 1.68 -21.66
CA ALA A 240 20.53 2.97 -21.06
C ALA A 240 19.01 3.17 -20.93
N ALA A 241 18.25 2.78 -21.95
CA ALA A 241 16.78 2.80 -21.93
C ALA A 241 16.24 1.88 -20.80
N LEU A 242 16.75 0.65 -20.72
CA LEU A 242 16.38 -0.30 -19.67
C LEU A 242 16.75 0.24 -18.27
N PHE A 243 17.93 0.85 -18.12
CA PHE A 243 18.34 1.46 -16.85
C PHE A 243 17.38 2.58 -16.42
N LEU A 244 17.02 3.52 -17.30
CA LEU A 244 16.05 4.56 -17.00
C LEU A 244 14.68 3.99 -16.62
N TYR A 245 14.24 2.96 -17.34
CA TYR A 245 13.00 2.28 -17.04
C TYR A 245 13.00 1.66 -15.63
N LEU A 246 14.08 0.95 -15.29
CA LEU A 246 14.25 0.32 -13.99
C LEU A 246 14.35 1.35 -12.85
N VAL A 247 15.06 2.47 -13.05
CA VAL A 247 15.12 3.56 -12.06
C VAL A 247 13.75 4.22 -11.89
N GLY A 248 12.99 4.40 -12.98
CA GLY A 248 11.61 4.87 -12.91
C GLY A 248 10.71 3.93 -12.11
N LYS A 249 10.84 2.61 -12.33
CA LYS A 249 10.10 1.58 -11.59
C LYS A 249 10.52 1.50 -10.12
N PHE A 250 11.81 1.58 -9.83
CA PHE A 250 12.34 1.67 -8.47
C PHE A 250 11.74 2.87 -7.73
N SER A 251 11.71 4.03 -8.38
CA SER A 251 11.18 5.26 -7.78
C SER A 251 9.68 5.15 -7.48
N ILE A 252 8.87 4.61 -8.40
CA ILE A 252 7.45 4.42 -8.12
C ILE A 252 7.18 3.35 -7.04
N ALA A 253 8.04 2.34 -6.91
CA ALA A 253 7.98 1.39 -5.80
C ALA A 253 8.22 2.09 -4.45
N MET A 254 9.17 3.04 -4.39
CA MET A 254 9.36 3.89 -3.21
C MET A 254 8.09 4.68 -2.88
N VAL A 255 7.44 5.25 -3.90
CA VAL A 255 6.15 5.96 -3.70
C VAL A 255 5.11 5.02 -3.12
N VAL A 256 4.94 3.81 -3.66
CA VAL A 256 3.98 2.82 -3.16
C VAL A 256 4.18 2.57 -1.66
N SER A 257 5.41 2.33 -1.23
CA SER A 257 5.69 2.10 0.20
C SER A 257 5.38 3.33 1.07
N THR A 258 5.74 4.51 0.60
CA THR A 258 5.63 5.76 1.37
C THR A 258 4.19 6.28 1.44
N ILE A 259 3.41 6.14 0.37
CA ILE A 259 2.06 6.71 0.28
C ILE A 259 1.10 6.10 1.32
N TYR A 260 1.24 4.81 1.61
CA TYR A 260 0.45 4.13 2.64
C TYR A 260 0.73 4.71 4.03
N VAL A 261 1.99 4.90 4.37
CA VAL A 261 2.39 5.47 5.66
C VAL A 261 1.94 6.92 5.76
N TYR A 262 2.27 7.72 4.75
CA TYR A 262 1.97 9.15 4.72
C TYR A 262 0.47 9.44 4.79
N THR A 263 -0.34 8.73 4.01
CA THR A 263 -1.80 8.92 4.01
C THR A 263 -2.41 8.56 5.36
N ASN A 264 -1.91 7.51 6.02
CA ASN A 264 -2.36 7.13 7.37
C ASN A 264 -2.00 8.16 8.45
N GLU A 265 -0.83 8.81 8.32
CA GLU A 265 -0.39 9.83 9.27
C GLU A 265 -1.12 11.17 9.10
N LEU A 266 -1.62 11.47 7.89
CA LEU A 266 -2.32 12.72 7.58
C LEU A 266 -3.74 12.82 8.16
N TYR A 267 -4.39 11.67 8.41
CA TYR A 267 -5.80 11.61 8.80
C TYR A 267 -5.99 11.28 10.28
N PRO A 268 -7.02 11.88 10.92
CA PRO A 268 -7.30 11.65 12.34
C PRO A 268 -7.72 10.20 12.60
N THR A 269 -7.28 9.66 13.73
CA THR A 269 -7.49 8.24 14.12
C THR A 269 -8.94 7.82 14.00
N LYS A 270 -9.87 8.68 14.47
CA LYS A 270 -11.32 8.41 14.46
C LYS A 270 -11.90 8.16 13.07
N TYR A 271 -11.41 8.89 12.04
CA TYR A 271 -11.95 8.86 10.67
C TYR A 271 -10.94 8.32 9.64
N ARG A 272 -9.78 7.85 10.12
CA ARG A 272 -8.66 7.39 9.29
C ARG A 272 -9.08 6.31 8.29
N HIS A 273 -9.82 5.30 8.75
CA HIS A 273 -10.24 4.19 7.87
C HIS A 273 -11.10 4.67 6.71
N SER A 274 -12.04 5.59 6.96
CA SER A 274 -12.92 6.12 5.90
C SER A 274 -12.17 7.01 4.93
N LEU A 275 -11.32 7.92 5.39
CA LEU A 275 -10.59 8.87 4.55
C LEU A 275 -9.45 8.19 3.79
N PHE A 276 -8.74 7.27 4.42
CA PHE A 276 -7.74 6.42 3.77
C PHE A 276 -8.41 5.51 2.72
N GLY A 277 -9.51 4.84 3.10
CA GLY A 277 -10.29 3.99 2.22
C GLY A 277 -10.79 4.74 0.98
N PHE A 278 -11.28 5.97 1.15
CA PHE A 278 -11.65 6.86 0.04
C PHE A 278 -10.47 7.11 -0.90
N SER A 279 -9.30 7.51 -0.37
CA SER A 279 -8.12 7.79 -1.19
C SER A 279 -7.64 6.55 -1.95
N SER A 280 -7.59 5.41 -1.26
CA SER A 280 -7.19 4.12 -1.85
C SER A 280 -8.19 3.61 -2.89
N MET A 281 -9.49 3.79 -2.66
CA MET A 281 -10.54 3.45 -3.63
C MET A 281 -10.38 4.27 -4.92
N MET A 282 -10.13 5.56 -4.81
CA MET A 282 -9.88 6.41 -5.98
C MET A 282 -8.63 5.95 -6.76
N GLY A 283 -7.62 5.44 -6.07
CA GLY A 283 -6.44 4.83 -6.70
C GLY A 283 -6.79 3.69 -7.66
N ARG A 284 -7.90 2.96 -7.46
CA ARG A 284 -8.32 1.89 -8.39
C ARG A 284 -8.63 2.39 -9.80
N ILE A 285 -8.97 3.67 -9.95
CA ILE A 285 -9.14 4.30 -11.28
C ILE A 285 -7.83 4.20 -12.08
N GLY A 286 -6.69 4.45 -11.44
CA GLY A 286 -5.38 4.31 -12.08
C GLY A 286 -5.10 2.87 -12.55
N SER A 287 -5.45 1.88 -11.72
CA SER A 287 -5.27 0.46 -12.09
C SER A 287 -6.20 0.02 -13.22
N ILE A 288 -7.39 0.62 -13.36
CA ILE A 288 -8.32 0.36 -14.48
C ILE A 288 -7.79 0.95 -15.78
N VAL A 289 -7.15 2.13 -15.72
CA VAL A 289 -6.60 2.83 -16.89
C VAL A 289 -5.25 2.24 -17.33
N ALA A 290 -4.45 1.72 -16.41
CA ALA A 290 -3.11 1.19 -16.70
C ALA A 290 -3.07 0.17 -17.86
N PRO A 291 -3.94 -0.85 -17.95
CA PRO A 291 -3.95 -1.80 -19.07
C PRO A 291 -4.28 -1.18 -20.43
N LEU A 292 -4.87 0.01 -20.47
CA LEU A 292 -5.19 0.71 -21.72
C LEU A 292 -3.97 1.44 -22.29
N THR A 293 -2.91 1.65 -21.50
CA THR A 293 -1.75 2.45 -21.91
C THR A 293 -0.98 1.85 -23.06
N PRO A 294 -0.76 0.51 -23.21
CA PRO A 294 -0.12 -0.04 -24.39
C PRO A 294 -0.96 0.17 -25.66
N ALA A 295 -2.29 0.05 -25.55
CA ALA A 295 -3.19 0.28 -26.69
C ALA A 295 -3.18 1.75 -27.13
N LEU A 296 -3.09 2.69 -26.19
CA LEU A 296 -2.91 4.12 -26.49
C LEU A 296 -1.57 4.39 -27.18
N GLY A 297 -0.51 3.75 -26.73
CA GLY A 297 0.80 3.82 -27.38
C GLY A 297 0.75 3.34 -28.84
N ALA A 298 0.13 2.20 -29.08
CA ALA A 298 -0.01 1.63 -30.42
C ALA A 298 -0.92 2.45 -31.36
N ALA A 299 -1.96 3.10 -30.81
CA ALA A 299 -2.93 3.83 -31.61
C ALA A 299 -2.53 5.26 -31.96
N VAL A 300 -1.77 5.95 -31.11
CA VAL A 300 -1.49 7.38 -31.24
C VAL A 300 0.00 7.66 -31.40
N TRP A 301 0.79 7.22 -30.41
CA TRP A 301 2.24 7.44 -30.41
C TRP A 301 2.87 6.48 -29.37
N GLU A 302 3.88 5.75 -29.77
CA GLU A 302 4.50 4.67 -28.98
C GLU A 302 4.99 5.15 -27.60
N GLN A 303 5.49 6.38 -27.51
CA GLN A 303 5.99 6.97 -26.28
C GLN A 303 4.91 7.65 -25.43
N LEU A 304 3.65 7.73 -25.92
CA LEU A 304 2.55 8.40 -25.21
C LEU A 304 2.32 7.91 -23.77
N PRO A 305 2.37 6.60 -23.48
CA PRO A 305 2.24 6.11 -22.10
C PRO A 305 3.24 6.75 -21.14
N PHE A 306 4.50 6.84 -21.56
CA PHE A 306 5.59 7.38 -20.75
C PHE A 306 5.46 8.90 -20.55
N ALA A 307 4.98 9.62 -21.56
CA ALA A 307 4.66 11.03 -21.45
C ALA A 307 3.53 11.29 -20.43
N LEU A 308 2.48 10.46 -20.45
CA LEU A 308 1.40 10.51 -19.48
C LEU A 308 1.92 10.20 -18.06
N PHE A 309 2.73 9.16 -17.90
CA PHE A 309 3.32 8.81 -16.60
C PHE A 309 4.18 9.95 -16.05
N ALA A 310 5.00 10.57 -16.89
CA ALA A 310 5.82 11.71 -16.51
C ALA A 310 4.96 12.90 -16.08
N GLY A 311 3.94 13.26 -16.85
CA GLY A 311 3.03 14.37 -16.55
C GLY A 311 2.29 14.16 -15.22
N PHE A 312 1.70 13.00 -15.02
CA PHE A 312 1.02 12.66 -13.77
C PHE A 312 1.97 12.63 -12.58
N ALA A 313 3.19 12.12 -12.72
CA ALA A 313 4.20 12.12 -11.67
C ALA A 313 4.64 13.53 -11.28
N LEU A 314 4.88 14.43 -12.25
CA LEU A 314 5.22 15.83 -12.00
C LEU A 314 4.10 16.54 -11.21
N VAL A 315 2.86 16.41 -11.68
CA VAL A 315 1.69 17.00 -11.03
C VAL A 315 1.52 16.46 -9.61
N SER A 316 1.61 15.15 -9.42
CA SER A 316 1.46 14.56 -8.09
C SER A 316 2.57 14.96 -7.14
N GLY A 317 3.83 15.02 -7.59
CA GLY A 317 4.93 15.53 -6.78
C GLY A 317 4.71 17.00 -6.36
N ALA A 318 4.19 17.85 -7.29
CA ALA A 318 3.83 19.23 -6.98
C ALA A 318 2.65 19.32 -5.99
N LEU A 319 1.63 18.48 -6.14
CA LEU A 319 0.49 18.45 -5.22
C LEU A 319 0.87 17.99 -3.81
N VAL A 320 1.84 17.11 -3.65
CA VAL A 320 2.38 16.71 -2.33
C VAL A 320 2.98 17.91 -1.61
N LEU A 321 3.51 18.92 -2.31
CA LEU A 321 4.02 20.15 -1.68
C LEU A 321 2.94 20.90 -0.88
N LEU A 322 1.67 20.80 -1.27
CA LEU A 322 0.55 21.45 -0.59
C LEU A 322 0.18 20.80 0.76
N THR A 323 0.77 19.68 1.08
CA THR A 323 0.48 18.93 2.31
C THR A 323 1.66 19.01 3.30
N PRO A 324 1.40 18.89 4.62
CA PRO A 324 2.45 19.04 5.63
C PRO A 324 3.36 17.80 5.71
N GLU A 325 4.58 17.97 6.22
CA GLU A 325 5.44 16.86 6.64
C GLU A 325 4.89 16.22 7.92
N THR A 326 4.93 14.90 7.99
CA THR A 326 4.41 14.12 9.12
C THR A 326 5.49 13.54 10.03
N LEU A 327 6.76 13.61 9.62
CA LEU A 327 7.88 13.09 10.41
C LEU A 327 7.92 13.71 11.81
N GLY A 328 7.90 12.88 12.85
CA GLY A 328 7.95 13.29 14.24
C GLY A 328 6.66 13.90 14.79
N SER A 329 5.59 13.97 13.99
CA SER A 329 4.28 14.40 14.45
C SER A 329 3.59 13.28 15.22
N ARG A 330 2.87 13.63 16.31
CA ARG A 330 1.96 12.69 16.96
C ARG A 330 0.78 12.39 16.02
N LEU A 331 0.31 11.15 16.04
CA LEU A 331 -0.89 10.80 15.27
C LEU A 331 -2.07 11.61 15.79
N PRO A 332 -2.79 12.33 14.92
CA PRO A 332 -3.93 13.16 15.34
C PRO A 332 -5.13 12.29 15.71
N ASP A 333 -5.82 12.64 16.80
CA ASP A 333 -7.03 11.96 17.22
C ASP A 333 -8.29 12.69 16.75
N SER A 334 -8.23 14.03 16.62
CA SER A 334 -9.34 14.88 16.17
C SER A 334 -9.08 15.56 14.83
N MET A 335 -10.14 16.10 14.21
CA MET A 335 -10.05 16.86 12.95
C MET A 335 -9.21 18.14 13.11
N GLU A 336 -9.32 18.82 14.27
CA GLU A 336 -8.54 20.02 14.56
C GLU A 336 -7.06 19.69 14.66
N GLN A 337 -6.69 18.66 15.44
CA GLN A 337 -5.30 18.22 15.54
C GLN A 337 -4.72 17.81 14.17
N ALA A 338 -5.52 17.10 13.37
CA ALA A 338 -5.10 16.75 12.00
C ALA A 338 -4.91 18.02 11.15
N ALA A 339 -5.77 19.02 11.24
CA ALA A 339 -5.64 20.26 10.50
C ALA A 339 -4.40 21.07 10.90
N ASP A 340 -3.94 20.95 12.14
CA ASP A 340 -2.80 21.69 12.70
C ASP A 340 -1.43 20.98 12.49
N ILE A 341 -1.40 19.78 11.91
CA ILE A 341 -0.14 19.13 11.53
C ILE A 341 0.67 20.09 10.64
N GLY A 342 1.92 20.34 11.03
CA GLY A 342 2.84 21.23 10.29
C GLY A 342 2.75 22.73 10.64
N ARG A 343 1.90 23.12 11.62
CA ARG A 343 1.80 24.53 12.04
C ARG A 343 2.83 24.90 13.14
N ASN A 344 3.30 23.93 13.89
CA ASN A 344 4.19 24.11 15.04
C ASN A 344 5.66 23.76 14.74
N LYS A 345 6.07 23.91 13.49
CA LYS A 345 7.48 23.82 13.10
C LYS A 345 7.98 25.13 12.54
#